data_81f85d441d010217010b0e4bcaa844d4
#
_entry.id   81f85d441d010217010b0e4bcaa844d4
#
_cell.length_a   1.000
_cell.length_b   1.000
_cell.length_c   1.000
_cell.angle_alpha   90.00
_cell.angle_beta   90.00
_cell.angle_gamma   90.00
#
_symmetry.space_group_name_H-M   'P 1'
#
loop_
_entity.id
_entity.type
_entity.pdbx_description
1 polymer ?
#
loop_
_entity_poly.entity_id
_entity_poly.type
_entity_poly.pdbx_seq_one_letter_code
_entity_poly.pdbx_strand_id
1 'polypeptide(L)'
;MSLFIYEVLIRLFMTFILSLLLTPLVKLLAFRIGAYDAPGERRINTKNMPTAGGLAIYIAFASSCLLIFRSIIPQDYIWPIILAGGMVVLTGLIDDIKEITPMKKTIGILLAALVIYFVAGIRIDFVTXXXXRCQLLE
;
A
#
# COMPACT_ATOMS: atom_id res chain seq x y z
N MET A 1 19.51 21.11 -2.50
CA MET A 1 18.46 20.58 -1.62
C MET A 1 17.06 20.97 -2.09
N SER A 2 16.82 22.23 -2.44
CA SER A 2 15.51 22.70 -2.92
C SER A 2 15.01 21.99 -4.18
N LEU A 3 15.86 21.80 -5.19
CA LEU A 3 15.48 21.13 -6.44
C LEU A 3 15.00 19.67 -6.20
N PHE A 4 15.68 18.94 -5.33
CA PHE A 4 15.31 17.57 -4.98
C PHE A 4 13.92 17.53 -4.33
N ILE A 5 13.63 18.50 -3.43
CA ILE A 5 12.32 18.59 -2.76
C ILE A 5 11.21 18.84 -3.81
N TYR A 6 11.43 19.76 -4.76
CA TYR A 6 10.46 20.03 -5.83
C TYR A 6 10.20 18.78 -6.70
N GLU A 7 11.24 18.05 -7.06
CA GLU A 7 11.11 16.79 -7.81
C GLU A 7 10.23 15.78 -7.07
N VAL A 8 10.50 15.59 -5.79
CA VAL A 8 9.72 14.65 -4.96
C VAL A 8 8.26 15.10 -4.84
N LEU A 9 8.03 16.40 -4.62
CA LEU A 9 6.67 16.94 -4.50
C LEU A 9 5.87 16.77 -5.79
N ILE A 10 6.49 17.03 -6.95
CA ILE A 10 5.83 16.85 -8.25
C ILE A 10 5.45 15.38 -8.45
N ARG A 11 6.36 14.45 -8.13
CA ARG A 11 6.09 13.01 -8.27
C ARG A 11 4.99 12.52 -7.33
N LEU A 12 4.97 13.03 -6.09
CA LEU A 12 3.89 12.74 -5.14
C LEU A 12 2.54 13.26 -5.66
N PHE A 13 2.53 14.47 -6.23
CA PHE A 13 1.33 15.05 -6.81
C PHE A 13 0.84 14.22 -8.01
N MET A 14 1.75 13.76 -8.86
CA MET A 14 1.41 12.88 -9.99
C MET A 14 0.81 11.55 -9.50
N THR A 15 1.39 10.96 -8.44
CA THR A 15 0.87 9.73 -7.82
C THR A 15 -0.53 9.96 -7.26
N PHE A 16 -0.77 11.11 -6.63
CA PHE A 16 -2.08 11.48 -6.10
C PHE A 16 -3.14 11.57 -7.20
N ILE A 17 -2.82 12.26 -8.31
CA ILE A 17 -3.71 12.36 -9.48
C ILE A 17 -3.99 10.97 -10.05
N LEU A 18 -2.96 10.14 -10.18
CA LEU A 18 -3.10 8.78 -10.69
C LEU A 18 -4.05 7.95 -9.79
N SER A 19 -3.93 8.08 -8.48
CA SER A 19 -4.82 7.40 -7.52
C SER A 19 -6.28 7.86 -7.70
N LEU A 20 -6.50 9.17 -7.87
CA LEU A 20 -7.84 9.72 -8.10
C LEU A 20 -8.46 9.17 -9.39
N LEU A 21 -7.67 9.07 -10.47
CA LEU A 21 -8.14 8.53 -11.75
C LEU A 21 -8.44 7.03 -11.67
N LEU A 22 -7.65 6.28 -10.89
CA LEU A 22 -7.84 4.84 -10.72
C LEU A 22 -9.01 4.49 -9.80
N THR A 23 -9.36 5.36 -8.86
CA THR A 23 -10.42 5.10 -7.88
C THR A 23 -11.76 4.71 -8.52
N PRO A 24 -12.30 5.43 -9.53
CA PRO A 24 -13.57 5.02 -10.14
C PRO A 24 -13.47 3.68 -10.89
N LEU A 25 -12.31 3.38 -11.48
CA LEU A 25 -12.09 2.09 -12.16
C LEU A 25 -12.10 0.93 -11.16
N VAL A 26 -11.39 1.11 -10.03
CA VAL A 26 -11.35 0.10 -8.97
C VAL A 26 -12.71 -0.05 -8.29
N LYS A 27 -13.46 1.05 -8.12
CA LYS A 27 -14.84 0.99 -7.63
C LYS A 27 -15.70 0.08 -8.51
N LEU A 28 -15.60 0.24 -9.84
CA LEU A 28 -16.34 -0.61 -10.79
C LEU A 28 -15.91 -2.08 -10.67
N LEU A 29 -14.60 -2.31 -10.55
CA LEU A 29 -14.03 -3.65 -10.35
C LEU A 29 -14.53 -4.28 -9.04
N ALA A 30 -14.56 -3.49 -7.94
CA ALA A 30 -15.01 -3.95 -6.62
C ALA A 30 -16.45 -4.52 -6.69
N PHE A 31 -17.34 -3.83 -7.41
CA PHE A 31 -18.71 -4.32 -7.60
C PHE A 31 -18.75 -5.61 -8.42
N ARG A 32 -17.85 -5.78 -9.39
CA ARG A 32 -17.79 -7.00 -10.22
C ARG A 32 -17.28 -8.22 -9.45
N ILE A 33 -16.31 -8.02 -8.54
CA ILE A 33 -15.71 -9.14 -7.79
C ILE A 33 -16.42 -9.41 -6.45
N GLY A 34 -17.45 -8.60 -6.13
CA GLY A 34 -18.22 -8.77 -4.90
C GLY A 34 -17.57 -8.18 -3.65
N ALA A 35 -16.55 -7.32 -3.82
CA ALA A 35 -15.89 -6.63 -2.70
C ALA A 35 -16.66 -5.36 -2.33
N TYR A 36 -17.88 -5.53 -1.81
CA TYR A 36 -18.72 -4.43 -1.36
C TYR A 36 -19.45 -4.82 -0.08
N ASP A 37 -19.71 -3.83 0.75
CA ASP A 37 -20.43 -3.97 2.00
C ASP A 37 -21.93 -3.72 1.76
N ALA A 38 -22.73 -4.78 1.93
CA ALA A 38 -24.18 -4.71 1.74
C ALA A 38 -24.86 -4.16 3.01
N PRO A 39 -25.99 -3.44 2.85
CA PRO A 39 -26.77 -2.99 4.01
C PRO A 39 -27.23 -4.16 4.88
N GLY A 40 -27.17 -4.00 6.20
CA GLY A 40 -27.61 -5.00 7.16
C GLY A 40 -28.09 -4.35 8.44
N GLU A 41 -28.82 -5.10 9.26
CA GLU A 41 -29.45 -4.60 10.51
C GLU A 41 -28.45 -3.97 11.48
N ARG A 42 -27.19 -4.43 11.46
CA ARG A 42 -26.12 -3.93 12.34
C ARG A 42 -25.22 -2.91 11.66
N ARG A 43 -25.53 -2.53 10.39
CA ARG A 43 -24.66 -1.65 9.58
C ARG A 43 -25.38 -0.34 9.29
N ILE A 44 -24.65 0.76 9.41
CA ILE A 44 -25.16 2.12 9.20
C ILE A 44 -25.39 2.39 7.69
N ASN A 45 -24.77 1.60 6.82
CA ASN A 45 -24.84 1.79 5.39
C ASN A 45 -26.25 1.47 4.84
N THR A 46 -26.85 2.45 4.16
CA THR A 46 -28.15 2.29 3.48
C THR A 46 -28.02 1.84 2.01
N LYS A 47 -26.78 1.86 1.47
CA LYS A 47 -26.47 1.46 0.09
C LYS A 47 -25.21 0.59 0.07
N ASN A 48 -25.08 -0.23 -0.97
CA ASN A 48 -23.87 -1.03 -1.19
C ASN A 48 -22.66 -0.10 -1.33
N MET A 49 -21.65 -0.28 -0.48
CA MET A 49 -20.42 0.52 -0.51
C MET A 49 -19.23 -0.37 -0.91
N PRO A 50 -18.45 0.04 -1.93
CA PRO A 50 -17.26 -0.72 -2.32
C PRO A 50 -16.20 -0.63 -1.21
N THR A 51 -15.63 -1.78 -0.81
CA THR A 51 -14.63 -1.87 0.25
C THR A 51 -13.19 -1.91 -0.30
N ALA A 52 -13.01 -2.15 -1.60
CA ALA A 52 -11.71 -2.34 -2.24
C ALA A 52 -10.92 -1.04 -2.49
N GLY A 53 -11.08 0.00 -1.64
CA GLY A 53 -10.36 1.27 -1.77
C GLY A 53 -8.84 1.10 -1.69
N GLY A 54 -8.36 0.20 -0.84
CA GLY A 54 -6.94 -0.12 -0.72
C GLY A 54 -6.32 -0.62 -2.02
N LEU A 55 -7.10 -1.30 -2.86
CA LEU A 55 -6.62 -1.78 -4.17
C LEU A 55 -6.30 -0.60 -5.11
N ALA A 56 -7.11 0.48 -5.10
CA ALA A 56 -6.85 1.67 -5.92
C ALA A 56 -5.55 2.35 -5.50
N ILE A 57 -5.35 2.51 -4.18
CA ILE A 57 -4.14 3.11 -3.63
C ILE A 57 -2.91 2.25 -3.98
N TYR A 58 -3.02 0.94 -3.85
CA TYR A 58 -1.92 0.02 -4.17
C TYR A 58 -1.55 0.05 -5.66
N ILE A 59 -2.54 0.02 -6.56
CA ILE A 59 -2.28 0.07 -8.01
C ILE A 59 -1.60 1.39 -8.37
N ALA A 60 -2.08 2.53 -7.81
CA ALA A 60 -1.45 3.83 -8.02
C ALA A 60 -0.02 3.86 -7.48
N PHE A 61 0.21 3.31 -6.28
CA PHE A 61 1.52 3.22 -5.66
C PHE A 61 2.48 2.36 -6.51
N ALA A 62 2.06 1.15 -6.89
CA ALA A 62 2.89 0.23 -7.68
C ALA A 62 3.24 0.83 -9.06
N SER A 63 2.23 1.43 -9.73
CA SER A 63 2.45 2.11 -11.01
C SER A 63 3.43 3.27 -10.87
N SER A 64 3.30 4.05 -9.80
CA SER A 64 4.20 5.18 -9.54
C SER A 64 5.63 4.71 -9.24
N CYS A 65 5.80 3.64 -8.48
CA CYS A 65 7.12 3.07 -8.22
C CYS A 65 7.81 2.66 -9.52
N LEU A 66 7.06 2.03 -10.44
CA LEU A 66 7.60 1.52 -11.70
C LEU A 66 7.81 2.60 -12.76
N LEU A 67 6.98 3.65 -12.80
CA LEU A 67 7.00 4.65 -13.87
C LEU A 67 7.62 5.98 -13.43
N ILE A 68 7.32 6.42 -12.21
CA ILE A 68 7.66 7.77 -11.74
C ILE A 68 8.93 7.75 -10.88
N PHE A 69 9.06 6.78 -9.97
CA PHE A 69 10.16 6.72 -9.00
C PHE A 69 11.32 5.82 -9.41
N ARG A 70 11.23 5.18 -10.58
CA ARG A 70 12.25 4.26 -11.10
C ARG A 70 13.66 4.87 -11.17
N SER A 71 13.77 6.18 -11.38
CA SER A 71 15.06 6.88 -11.49
C SER A 71 15.67 7.26 -10.13
N ILE A 72 14.87 7.22 -9.05
CA ILE A 72 15.32 7.60 -7.70
C ILE A 72 15.55 6.38 -6.83
N ILE A 73 14.65 5.38 -6.93
CA ILE A 73 14.69 4.19 -6.07
C ILE A 73 15.38 3.05 -6.84
N PRO A 74 16.42 2.42 -6.27
CA PRO A 74 17.02 1.24 -6.91
C PRO A 74 16.00 0.12 -7.11
N GLN A 75 16.08 -0.55 -8.24
CA GLN A 75 15.11 -1.59 -8.63
C GLN A 75 15.11 -2.77 -7.65
N ASP A 76 16.24 -3.03 -7.01
CA ASP A 76 16.36 -4.11 -6.02
C ASP A 76 15.38 -3.94 -4.85
N TYR A 77 14.98 -2.70 -4.52
CA TYR A 77 14.00 -2.42 -3.46
C TYR A 77 12.56 -2.32 -3.98
N ILE A 78 12.39 -1.90 -5.25
CA ILE A 78 11.05 -1.69 -5.83
C ILE A 78 10.26 -3.00 -5.87
N TRP A 79 10.88 -4.07 -6.42
CA TRP A 79 10.19 -5.35 -6.59
C TRP A 79 9.72 -5.99 -5.29
N PRO A 80 10.58 -6.11 -4.25
CA PRO A 80 10.12 -6.67 -2.97
C PRO A 80 9.02 -5.85 -2.31
N ILE A 81 9.09 -4.51 -2.40
CA ILE A 81 8.07 -3.62 -1.82
C ILE A 81 6.73 -3.81 -2.54
N ILE A 82 6.74 -3.88 -3.87
CA ILE A 82 5.52 -4.13 -4.65
C ILE A 82 4.95 -5.52 -4.31
N LEU A 83 5.79 -6.56 -4.28
CA LEU A 83 5.33 -7.92 -3.97
C LEU A 83 4.72 -8.00 -2.56
N ALA A 84 5.40 -7.47 -1.56
CA ALA A 84 4.92 -7.48 -0.18
C ALA A 84 3.62 -6.66 -0.03
N GLY A 85 3.59 -5.45 -0.63
CA GLY A 85 2.39 -4.61 -0.65
C GLY A 85 1.21 -5.33 -1.32
N GLY A 86 1.48 -6.03 -2.43
CA GLY A 86 0.48 -6.84 -3.13
C GLY A 86 -0.09 -7.95 -2.24
N MET A 87 0.77 -8.64 -1.49
CA MET A 87 0.33 -9.69 -0.55
C MET A 87 -0.59 -9.14 0.54
N VAL A 88 -0.25 -7.97 1.09
CA VAL A 88 -1.08 -7.31 2.12
C VAL A 88 -2.45 -6.92 1.53
N VAL A 89 -2.43 -6.30 0.33
CA VAL A 89 -3.67 -5.85 -0.34
C VAL A 89 -4.54 -7.04 -0.74
N LEU A 90 -3.94 -8.12 -1.25
CA LEU A 90 -4.67 -9.36 -1.58
C LEU A 90 -5.30 -9.97 -0.33
N THR A 91 -4.57 -10.01 0.78
CA THR A 91 -5.11 -10.51 2.06
C THR A 91 -6.32 -9.65 2.49
N GLY A 92 -6.21 -8.33 2.39
CA GLY A 92 -7.33 -7.42 2.70
C GLY A 92 -8.51 -7.60 1.75
N LEU A 93 -8.25 -7.77 0.46
CA LEU A 93 -9.30 -7.96 -0.54
C LEU A 93 -10.06 -9.28 -0.32
N ILE A 94 -9.34 -10.37 0.03
CA ILE A 94 -9.95 -11.65 0.36
C ILE A 94 -10.82 -11.50 1.63
N ASP A 95 -10.33 -10.74 2.61
CA ASP A 95 -11.09 -10.43 3.83
C ASP A 95 -12.39 -9.67 3.52
N ASP A 96 -12.32 -8.69 2.62
CA ASP A 96 -13.49 -7.90 2.19
C ASP A 96 -14.54 -8.76 1.49
N ILE A 97 -14.12 -9.81 0.76
CA ILE A 97 -15.03 -10.69 0.02
C ILE A 97 -15.56 -11.84 0.91
N LYS A 98 -14.71 -12.44 1.75
CA LYS A 98 -15.01 -13.70 2.44
C LYS A 98 -15.01 -13.65 3.98
N GLU A 99 -14.78 -12.47 4.56
CA GLU A 99 -14.71 -12.29 6.02
C GLU A 99 -13.84 -13.38 6.67
N ILE A 100 -12.54 -13.38 6.37
CA ILE A 100 -11.59 -14.39 6.87
C ILE A 100 -11.33 -14.23 8.37
N THR A 101 -10.94 -15.33 9.02
CA THR A 101 -10.61 -15.31 10.45
C THR A 101 -9.37 -14.42 10.71
N PRO A 102 -9.30 -13.76 11.87
CA PRO A 102 -8.14 -12.91 12.21
C PRO A 102 -6.79 -13.62 12.10
N MET A 103 -6.74 -14.92 12.40
CA MET A 103 -5.53 -15.73 12.28
C MET A 103 -5.00 -15.77 10.84
N LYS A 104 -5.88 -16.00 9.86
CA LYS A 104 -5.50 -16.05 8.44
C LYS A 104 -5.01 -14.70 7.94
N LYS A 105 -5.64 -13.60 8.40
CA LYS A 105 -5.23 -12.24 8.07
C LYS A 105 -3.82 -11.94 8.61
N THR A 106 -3.56 -12.31 9.88
CA THR A 106 -2.26 -12.15 10.52
C THR A 106 -1.16 -12.93 9.76
N ILE A 107 -1.46 -14.17 9.34
CA ILE A 107 -0.52 -14.99 8.56
C ILE A 107 -0.18 -14.29 7.23
N GLY A 108 -1.17 -13.74 6.53
CA GLY A 108 -0.94 -13.02 5.27
C GLY A 108 -0.01 -11.82 5.42
N ILE A 109 -0.22 -11.04 6.49
CA ILE A 109 0.62 -9.86 6.80
C ILE A 109 2.03 -10.32 7.21
N LEU A 110 2.14 -11.40 8.00
CA LEU A 110 3.44 -11.95 8.41
C LEU A 110 4.24 -12.43 7.21
N LEU A 111 3.60 -13.13 6.26
CA LEU A 111 4.27 -13.58 5.03
C LEU A 111 4.78 -12.38 4.21
N ALA A 112 4.01 -11.30 4.11
CA ALA A 112 4.45 -10.08 3.42
C ALA A 112 5.70 -9.47 4.12
N ALA A 113 5.71 -9.45 5.46
CA ALA A 113 6.85 -8.96 6.24
C ALA A 113 8.10 -9.82 6.01
N LEU A 114 7.93 -11.15 5.94
CA LEU A 114 9.03 -12.08 5.65
C LEU A 114 9.60 -11.85 4.24
N VAL A 115 8.75 -11.54 3.27
CA VAL A 115 9.21 -11.22 1.90
C VAL A 115 10.12 -9.98 1.94
N ILE A 116 9.72 -8.92 2.64
CA ILE A 116 10.56 -7.70 2.77
C ILE A 116 11.88 -8.03 3.45
N TYR A 117 11.83 -8.79 4.54
CA TYR A 117 13.02 -9.13 5.33
C TYR A 117 14.02 -9.96 4.51
N PHE A 118 13.57 -11.03 3.85
CA PHE A 118 14.46 -11.96 3.16
C PHE A 118 14.85 -11.52 1.74
N VAL A 119 13.91 -10.90 1.00
CA VAL A 119 14.15 -10.55 -0.41
C VAL A 119 14.77 -9.15 -0.55
N ALA A 120 14.26 -8.17 0.18
CA ALA A 120 14.79 -6.80 0.13
C ALA A 120 16.00 -6.60 1.05
N GLY A 121 16.20 -7.51 2.02
CA GLY A 121 17.24 -7.35 3.04
C GLY A 121 17.01 -6.13 3.94
N ILE A 122 15.79 -5.59 3.92
CA ILE A 122 15.44 -4.40 4.73
C ILE A 122 15.27 -4.86 6.18
N ARG A 123 16.16 -4.39 7.05
CA ARG A 123 16.18 -4.71 8.47
C ARG A 123 16.11 -3.42 9.28
N ILE A 124 15.44 -3.51 10.41
CA ILE A 124 15.48 -2.42 11.41
C ILE A 124 16.57 -2.82 12.42
N ASP A 125 17.80 -2.42 12.13
CA ASP A 125 18.95 -2.76 12.98
C ASP A 125 18.97 -1.92 14.25
N PHE A 126 18.46 -0.67 14.20
CA PHE A 126 18.42 0.22 15.37
C PHE A 126 17.10 1.00 15.42
N VAL A 127 16.41 0.88 16.54
CA VAL A 127 15.28 1.71 16.87
C VAL A 127 15.76 2.80 17.83
N THR A 128 16.58 3.72 17.32
CA THR A 128 17.13 4.78 18.14
C THR A 128 16.67 6.14 17.64
N UNK A 129 15.81 6.42 18.11
CA UNK A 129 15.29 7.68 17.83
C UNK A 129 15.97 8.80 18.49
N UNK A 130 16.52 8.54 19.45
CA UNK A 130 17.22 9.52 20.23
C UNK A 130 18.67 9.63 19.90
N UNK A 131 19.08 8.75 19.44
CA UNK A 131 20.44 8.75 19.11
C UNK A 131 20.82 9.49 17.89
N UNK A 132 20.21 9.51 17.19
CA UNK A 132 20.45 10.27 16.07
C UNK A 132 20.51 11.74 16.32
N ARG A 133 19.92 12.14 17.32
CA ARG A 133 20.01 13.57 17.61
C ARG A 133 21.34 13.99 18.30
N CYS A 134 21.95 13.08 18.99
CA CYS A 134 23.23 13.36 19.64
C CYS A 134 24.43 13.44 18.69
N GLN A 135 24.40 12.73 17.58
CA GLN A 135 25.50 12.77 16.60
C GLN A 135 25.49 14.01 15.67
N LEU A 136 24.39 14.74 15.63
CA LEU A 136 24.32 15.96 14.82
C LEU A 136 24.69 17.23 15.57
N LEU A 137 25.03 17.11 16.86
CA LEU A 137 25.40 18.25 17.70
C LEU A 137 26.91 18.28 18.07
N GLU A 138 27.73 17.38 17.54
CA GLU A 138 29.18 17.41 17.59
C GLU A 138 29.77 17.83 16.23
#